data_2a38a8462cd164651cc240c0f2a9293d
#
_entry.id   2a38a8462cd164651cc240c0f2a9293d
#
_cell.length_a   1.000
_cell.length_b   1.000
_cell.length_c   1.000
_cell.angle_alpha   90.00
_cell.angle_beta   90.00
_cell.angle_gamma   90.00
#
_symmetry.space_group_name_H-M   'P 1'
#
loop_
_entity.id
_entity.type
_entity.pdbx_description
1 polymer ?
#
loop_
_entity_poly.entity_id
_entity_poly.type
_entity_poly.pdbx_seq_one_letter_code
_entity_poly.pdbx_strand_id
1 'polypeptide(L)'
;MKNITIKILGEEDIEQCRELMVFQKSKAFIEPERFDGMNFDTRMKKSWESALEKHAAIAKDGAIPVGYVFSTVESAEGMKNSSFRLLPDTAGFPERIGCLSNLYIRDGYRGSGLGSRLFDISMKWLESFSYMELIYIFISNGNDEAMDFYLKHGFSYSHDVPGGFITAVSRRVK
;
A
#
# COMPACT_ATOMS: atom_id res chain seq x y z
N MET A 1 23.27 8.60 15.23
CA MET A 1 22.01 7.97 15.66
C MET A 1 20.86 8.57 14.88
N LYS A 2 20.00 7.73 14.30
CA LYS A 2 18.85 8.21 13.52
C LYS A 2 17.72 8.63 14.46
N ASN A 3 17.16 9.82 14.21
CA ASN A 3 16.03 10.35 15.00
C ASN A 3 14.72 10.17 14.24
N ILE A 4 14.19 8.97 14.29
CA ILE A 4 12.98 8.61 13.53
C ILE A 4 11.73 9.01 14.28
N THR A 5 10.90 9.83 13.63
CA THR A 5 9.56 10.18 14.10
C THR A 5 8.53 9.71 13.07
N ILE A 6 7.35 9.32 13.54
CA ILE A 6 6.22 8.92 12.68
C ILE A 6 5.06 9.85 12.96
N LYS A 7 4.48 10.41 11.89
CA LYS A 7 3.34 11.31 11.96
C LYS A 7 2.20 10.80 11.07
N ILE A 8 0.98 10.83 11.60
CA ILE A 8 -0.22 10.59 10.80
C ILE A 8 -0.48 11.84 9.95
N LEU A 9 -0.75 11.63 8.66
CA LEU A 9 -0.93 12.73 7.71
C LEU A 9 -2.42 13.03 7.48
N GLY A 10 -2.76 14.32 7.43
CA GLY A 10 -4.02 14.80 6.91
C GLY A 10 -3.93 15.10 5.42
N GLU A 11 -5.04 15.48 4.82
CA GLU A 11 -5.12 15.78 3.38
C GLU A 11 -4.10 16.81 2.92
N GLU A 12 -3.85 17.84 3.73
CA GLU A 12 -2.92 18.91 3.43
C GLU A 12 -1.46 18.47 3.44
N ASP A 13 -1.17 17.35 4.12
CA ASP A 13 0.19 16.89 4.38
C ASP A 13 0.62 15.73 3.48
N ILE A 14 -0.27 15.10 2.72
CA ILE A 14 0.06 13.93 1.90
C ILE A 14 1.10 14.25 0.82
N GLU A 15 1.22 15.50 0.42
CA GLU A 15 2.22 15.98 -0.54
C GLU A 15 3.65 15.60 -0.12
N GLN A 16 3.90 15.43 1.17
CA GLN A 16 5.19 15.01 1.69
C GLN A 16 5.61 13.61 1.22
N CYS A 17 4.68 12.80 0.75
CA CYS A 17 4.97 11.46 0.21
C CYS A 17 5.47 11.49 -1.24
N ARG A 18 5.31 12.60 -1.95
CA ARG A 18 5.71 12.72 -3.38
C ARG A 18 7.15 12.32 -3.62
N GLU A 19 8.05 12.82 -2.80
CA GLU A 19 9.48 12.53 -2.90
C GLU A 19 9.76 11.02 -2.78
N LEU A 20 9.10 10.37 -1.84
CA LEU A 20 9.29 8.93 -1.61
C LEU A 20 8.74 8.08 -2.75
N MET A 21 7.69 8.51 -3.41
CA MET A 21 7.13 7.80 -4.57
C MET A 21 8.06 7.83 -5.78
N VAL A 22 8.84 8.88 -5.95
CA VAL A 22 9.87 8.93 -7.00
C VAL A 22 10.93 7.84 -6.79
N PHE A 23 11.41 7.69 -5.54
CA PHE A 23 12.36 6.63 -5.21
C PHE A 23 11.75 5.24 -5.35
N GLN A 24 10.49 5.10 -4.99
CA GLN A 24 9.78 3.83 -5.10
C GLN A 24 9.66 3.36 -6.55
N LYS A 25 9.43 4.27 -7.50
CA LYS A 25 9.34 3.96 -8.93
C LYS A 25 10.60 3.24 -9.43
N SER A 26 11.77 3.61 -8.96
CA SER A 26 13.03 2.98 -9.35
C SER A 26 13.14 1.52 -8.93
N LYS A 27 12.22 1.02 -8.11
CA LYS A 27 12.17 -0.37 -7.62
C LYS A 27 11.18 -1.26 -8.38
N ALA A 28 10.68 -0.81 -9.54
CA ALA A 28 9.85 -1.66 -10.38
C ALA A 28 10.68 -2.83 -10.93
N PHE A 29 10.18 -4.04 -10.78
CA PHE A 29 10.91 -5.27 -11.09
C PHE A 29 10.56 -5.85 -12.46
N ILE A 30 9.29 -5.79 -12.84
CA ILE A 30 8.78 -6.31 -14.10
C ILE A 30 8.08 -5.19 -14.85
N GLU A 31 8.40 -5.03 -16.14
CA GLU A 31 7.81 -4.01 -17.00
C GLU A 31 7.80 -2.63 -16.34
N PRO A 32 8.99 -2.09 -15.94
CA PRO A 32 9.05 -0.80 -15.24
C PRO A 32 8.39 0.34 -16.01
N GLU A 33 8.30 0.25 -17.35
CA GLU A 33 7.61 1.22 -18.19
C GLU A 33 6.10 1.32 -17.89
N ARG A 34 5.49 0.28 -17.36
CA ARG A 34 4.08 0.33 -16.92
C ARG A 34 3.88 1.31 -15.76
N PHE A 35 4.93 1.62 -15.04
CA PHE A 35 4.90 2.56 -13.93
C PHE A 35 5.20 3.99 -14.35
N ASP A 36 5.47 4.26 -15.62
CA ASP A 36 5.79 5.60 -16.10
C ASP A 36 4.68 6.62 -15.87
N GLY A 37 3.41 6.20 -15.98
CA GLY A 37 2.27 7.03 -15.65
C GLY A 37 1.84 6.98 -14.18
N MET A 38 2.54 6.20 -13.35
CA MET A 38 2.20 6.00 -11.94
C MET A 38 3.08 6.87 -11.06
N ASN A 39 2.54 7.98 -10.60
CA ASN A 39 3.24 8.92 -9.73
C ASN A 39 2.29 9.37 -8.61
N PHE A 40 2.77 10.29 -7.77
CA PHE A 40 1.96 10.82 -6.68
C PHE A 40 0.61 11.36 -7.16
N ASP A 41 0.59 12.15 -8.22
CA ASP A 41 -0.64 12.78 -8.71
C ASP A 41 -1.63 11.77 -9.31
N THR A 42 -1.14 10.80 -10.07
CA THR A 42 -1.98 9.81 -10.74
C THR A 42 -2.38 8.64 -9.86
N ARG A 43 -1.68 8.40 -8.76
CA ARG A 43 -1.93 7.26 -7.86
C ARG A 43 -2.38 7.69 -6.48
N MET A 44 -1.49 8.15 -5.64
CA MET A 44 -1.82 8.44 -4.23
C MET A 44 -2.85 9.55 -4.10
N LYS A 45 -2.66 10.67 -4.79
CA LYS A 45 -3.58 11.81 -4.73
C LYS A 45 -4.98 11.41 -5.21
N LYS A 46 -5.09 10.71 -6.35
CA LYS A 46 -6.38 10.23 -6.85
C LYS A 46 -7.02 9.21 -5.92
N SER A 47 -6.26 8.26 -5.40
CA SER A 47 -6.78 7.29 -4.44
C SER A 47 -7.24 7.97 -3.16
N TRP A 48 -6.53 8.99 -2.70
CA TRP A 48 -6.93 9.78 -1.55
C TRP A 48 -8.29 10.44 -1.77
N GLU A 49 -8.51 11.00 -2.95
CA GLU A 49 -9.77 11.67 -3.31
C GLU A 49 -10.94 10.70 -3.49
N SER A 50 -10.70 9.52 -4.06
CA SER A 50 -11.74 8.57 -4.46
C SER A 50 -12.03 7.45 -3.47
N ALA A 51 -11.11 7.14 -2.56
CA ALA A 51 -11.30 6.06 -1.58
C ALA A 51 -12.45 6.36 -0.62
N LEU A 52 -13.12 5.31 -0.17
CA LEU A 52 -14.19 5.44 0.83
C LEU A 52 -13.63 5.93 2.16
N GLU A 53 -12.50 5.37 2.58
CA GLU A 53 -11.73 5.79 3.75
C GLU A 53 -10.25 5.78 3.39
N LYS A 54 -9.45 6.60 4.05
CA LYS A 54 -8.03 6.77 3.74
C LYS A 54 -7.21 7.14 4.96
N HIS A 55 -5.97 6.69 4.97
CA HIS A 55 -5.06 6.90 6.09
C HIS A 55 -3.62 6.84 5.60
N ALA A 56 -2.80 7.77 6.03
CA ALA A 56 -1.38 7.77 5.71
C ALA A 56 -0.55 8.16 6.92
N ALA A 57 0.64 7.59 7.01
CA ALA A 57 1.63 7.94 8.00
C ALA A 57 2.99 8.09 7.32
N ILE A 58 3.76 9.06 7.75
CA ILE A 58 5.11 9.31 7.23
C ILE A 58 6.14 9.18 8.36
N ALA A 59 7.26 8.55 8.03
CA ALA A 59 8.42 8.48 8.92
C ALA A 59 9.49 9.45 8.42
N LYS A 60 10.08 10.17 9.35
CA LYS A 60 11.14 11.14 9.06
C LYS A 60 12.34 10.91 9.98
N ASP A 61 13.53 11.13 9.44
CA ASP A 61 14.77 11.27 10.20
C ASP A 61 15.07 12.77 10.28
N GLY A 62 14.75 13.38 11.44
CA GLY A 62 14.71 14.84 11.52
C GLY A 62 13.69 15.41 10.55
N ALA A 63 14.13 16.20 9.57
CA ALA A 63 13.25 16.77 8.54
C ALA A 63 13.15 15.92 7.26
N ILE A 64 13.93 14.84 7.16
CA ILE A 64 14.06 14.05 5.93
C ILE A 64 13.01 12.93 5.89
N PRO A 65 12.10 12.88 4.89
CA PRO A 65 11.19 11.74 4.73
C PRO A 65 11.98 10.48 4.40
N VAL A 66 11.74 9.41 5.15
CA VAL A 66 12.47 8.14 4.99
C VAL A 66 11.58 6.93 4.76
N GLY A 67 10.29 7.10 4.94
CA GLY A 67 9.32 6.03 4.68
C GLY A 67 7.90 6.52 4.84
N TYR A 68 6.96 5.77 4.31
CA TYR A 68 5.53 6.06 4.48
C TYR A 68 4.69 4.80 4.31
N VAL A 69 3.48 4.85 4.80
CA VAL A 69 2.43 3.86 4.55
C VAL A 69 1.15 4.58 4.17
N PHE A 70 0.47 4.06 3.17
CA PHE A 70 -0.81 4.59 2.70
C PHE A 70 -1.81 3.44 2.63
N SER A 71 -2.97 3.63 3.26
CA SER A 71 -4.02 2.62 3.34
C SER A 71 -5.35 3.24 2.94
N THR A 72 -6.20 2.43 2.32
CA THR A 72 -7.53 2.84 1.89
C THR A 72 -8.56 1.78 2.21
N VAL A 73 -9.81 2.20 2.23
CA VAL A 73 -10.96 1.30 2.12
C VAL A 73 -11.60 1.59 0.77
N GLU A 74 -11.76 0.56 -0.04
CA GLU A 74 -12.26 0.64 -1.40
C GLU A 74 -13.54 -0.19 -1.53
N SER A 75 -14.40 0.15 -2.50
CA SER A 75 -15.50 -0.74 -2.85
C SER A 75 -14.99 -1.92 -3.68
N ALA A 76 -15.48 -3.13 -3.41
CA ALA A 76 -15.13 -4.31 -4.20
C ALA A 76 -15.47 -4.11 -5.68
N GLU A 77 -16.63 -3.52 -5.95
CA GLU A 77 -17.06 -3.21 -7.31
C GLU A 77 -16.08 -2.27 -8.02
N GLY A 78 -15.65 -1.20 -7.35
CA GLY A 78 -14.67 -0.27 -7.91
C GLY A 78 -13.34 -0.94 -8.21
N MET A 79 -12.91 -1.87 -7.37
CA MET A 79 -11.68 -2.63 -7.60
C MET A 79 -11.78 -3.59 -8.78
N LYS A 80 -12.95 -4.26 -8.95
CA LYS A 80 -13.23 -5.12 -10.11
C LYS A 80 -13.21 -4.34 -11.42
N ASN A 81 -13.75 -3.12 -11.40
CA ASN A 81 -13.90 -2.26 -12.56
C ASN A 81 -12.74 -1.29 -12.77
N SER A 82 -11.71 -1.34 -11.91
CA SER A 82 -10.52 -0.50 -12.06
C SER A 82 -9.78 -0.82 -13.36
N SER A 83 -8.97 0.12 -13.85
CA SER A 83 -8.18 -0.07 -15.06
C SER A 83 -7.25 -1.28 -15.00
N PHE A 84 -6.80 -1.66 -13.80
CA PHE A 84 -5.96 -2.82 -13.59
C PHE A 84 -6.74 -4.09 -13.27
N ARG A 85 -8.05 -4.01 -13.07
CA ARG A 85 -8.89 -5.14 -12.65
C ARG A 85 -8.29 -5.84 -11.45
N LEU A 86 -8.15 -5.09 -10.36
CA LEU A 86 -7.47 -5.56 -9.14
C LEU A 86 -8.13 -6.76 -8.49
N LEU A 87 -9.46 -6.88 -8.60
CA LEU A 87 -10.19 -8.08 -8.16
C LEU A 87 -10.79 -8.81 -9.36
N PRO A 88 -10.83 -10.15 -9.32
CA PRO A 88 -11.51 -10.91 -10.36
C PRO A 88 -13.02 -10.65 -10.32
N ASP A 89 -13.68 -10.80 -11.47
CA ASP A 89 -15.13 -10.63 -11.59
C ASP A 89 -15.86 -11.89 -11.10
N THR A 90 -15.76 -12.16 -9.80
CA THR A 90 -16.40 -13.29 -9.14
C THR A 90 -17.24 -12.79 -7.96
N ALA A 91 -18.23 -13.56 -7.57
CA ALA A 91 -19.03 -13.27 -6.39
C ALA A 91 -18.25 -13.63 -5.10
N GLY A 92 -18.72 -13.14 -3.96
CA GLY A 92 -18.22 -13.55 -2.65
C GLY A 92 -17.27 -12.58 -1.98
N PHE A 93 -16.99 -11.41 -2.57
CA PHE A 93 -16.25 -10.36 -1.89
C PHE A 93 -17.15 -9.54 -0.98
N PRO A 94 -16.66 -9.10 0.20
CA PRO A 94 -17.34 -8.07 0.97
C PRO A 94 -17.51 -6.81 0.13
N GLU A 95 -18.52 -6.01 0.42
CA GLU A 95 -18.77 -4.76 -0.30
C GLU A 95 -17.60 -3.79 -0.17
N ARG A 96 -16.95 -3.77 0.99
CA ARG A 96 -15.82 -2.90 1.31
C ARG A 96 -14.57 -3.74 1.57
N ILE A 97 -13.49 -3.35 0.94
CA ILE A 97 -12.19 -4.05 1.02
C ILE A 97 -11.15 -3.09 1.59
N GLY A 98 -10.40 -3.56 2.58
CA GLY A 98 -9.24 -2.83 3.06
C GLY A 98 -8.04 -3.04 2.15
N CYS A 99 -7.28 -1.99 1.91
CA CYS A 99 -6.07 -2.05 1.10
C CYS A 99 -4.91 -1.37 1.81
N LEU A 100 -3.80 -2.08 1.99
CA LEU A 100 -2.53 -1.43 2.23
C LEU A 100 -1.97 -1.09 0.85
N SER A 101 -2.16 0.16 0.44
CA SER A 101 -1.90 0.59 -0.94
C SER A 101 -0.43 0.82 -1.23
N ASN A 102 0.31 1.32 -0.25
CA ASN A 102 1.76 1.55 -0.37
C ASN A 102 2.43 1.46 1.00
N LEU A 103 3.58 0.81 1.01
CA LEU A 103 4.51 0.81 2.14
C LEU A 103 5.91 0.86 1.56
N TYR A 104 6.64 1.93 1.85
CA TYR A 104 7.97 2.12 1.31
C TYR A 104 8.91 2.67 2.39
N ILE A 105 10.11 2.08 2.43
CA ILE A 105 11.20 2.53 3.29
C ILE A 105 12.41 2.80 2.39
N ARG A 106 12.97 3.99 2.52
CA ARG A 106 14.17 4.40 1.77
C ARG A 106 15.36 3.49 2.10
N ASP A 107 16.18 3.21 1.12
CA ASP A 107 17.44 2.47 1.31
C ASP A 107 18.27 3.14 2.44
N GLY A 108 18.93 2.34 3.23
CA GLY A 108 19.65 2.81 4.41
C GLY A 108 18.83 2.91 5.69
N TYR A 109 17.51 2.80 5.59
CA TYR A 109 16.59 2.77 6.73
C TYR A 109 15.88 1.43 6.88
N ARG A 110 16.13 0.50 5.97
CA ARG A 110 15.59 -0.85 6.02
C ARG A 110 16.31 -1.70 7.06
N GLY A 111 15.63 -2.76 7.53
CA GLY A 111 16.21 -3.66 8.53
C GLY A 111 16.23 -3.10 9.95
N SER A 112 15.62 -1.93 10.19
CA SER A 112 15.56 -1.28 11.50
C SER A 112 14.23 -1.49 12.25
N GLY A 113 13.31 -2.27 11.68
CA GLY A 113 11.96 -2.46 12.22
C GLY A 113 10.98 -1.35 11.83
N LEU A 114 11.40 -0.34 11.06
CA LEU A 114 10.55 0.77 10.65
C LEU A 114 9.38 0.30 9.78
N GLY A 115 9.64 -0.63 8.86
CA GLY A 115 8.59 -1.22 8.02
C GLY A 115 7.49 -1.89 8.85
N SER A 116 7.88 -2.65 9.87
CA SER A 116 6.91 -3.29 10.77
C SER A 116 6.10 -2.27 11.56
N ARG A 117 6.72 -1.20 12.01
CA ARG A 117 6.01 -0.12 12.73
C ARG A 117 4.97 0.56 11.85
N LEU A 118 5.32 0.88 10.61
CA LEU A 118 4.39 1.49 9.65
C LEU A 118 3.28 0.50 9.25
N PHE A 119 3.63 -0.76 9.04
CA PHE A 119 2.66 -1.82 8.78
C PHE A 119 1.64 -1.96 9.93
N ASP A 120 2.10 -1.96 11.17
CA ASP A 120 1.21 -2.06 12.33
C ASP A 120 0.25 -0.88 12.43
N ILE A 121 0.70 0.33 12.12
CA ILE A 121 -0.16 1.52 12.06
C ILE A 121 -1.28 1.31 11.04
N SER A 122 -0.93 0.83 9.84
CA SER A 122 -1.89 0.53 8.79
C SER A 122 -2.92 -0.52 9.22
N MET A 123 -2.43 -1.64 9.79
CA MET A 123 -3.32 -2.73 10.18
C MET A 123 -4.26 -2.33 11.31
N LYS A 124 -3.77 -1.61 12.31
CA LYS A 124 -4.61 -1.11 13.41
C LYS A 124 -5.72 -0.21 12.87
N TRP A 125 -5.41 0.66 11.92
CA TRP A 125 -6.41 1.52 11.31
C TRP A 125 -7.44 0.72 10.51
N LEU A 126 -7.00 -0.18 9.64
CA LEU A 126 -7.90 -1.01 8.83
C LEU A 126 -8.78 -1.89 9.69
N GLU A 127 -8.22 -2.52 10.72
CA GLU A 127 -8.96 -3.42 11.61
C GLU A 127 -9.87 -2.68 12.59
N SER A 128 -9.76 -1.35 12.70
CA SER A 128 -10.63 -0.54 13.54
C SER A 128 -12.06 -0.44 13.01
N PHE A 129 -12.27 -0.69 11.72
CA PHE A 129 -13.62 -0.67 11.12
C PHE A 129 -14.34 -1.98 11.44
N SER A 130 -15.53 -1.87 12.05
CA SER A 130 -16.31 -3.05 12.44
C SER A 130 -16.73 -3.93 11.26
N TYR A 131 -16.85 -3.35 10.07
CA TYR A 131 -17.22 -4.08 8.85
C TYR A 131 -16.01 -4.74 8.15
N MET A 132 -14.78 -4.51 8.61
CA MET A 132 -13.60 -5.00 7.89
C MET A 132 -13.46 -6.52 8.02
N GLU A 133 -13.54 -7.20 6.88
CA GLU A 133 -13.44 -8.66 6.79
C GLU A 133 -12.24 -9.12 5.98
N LEU A 134 -11.75 -8.28 5.06
CA LEU A 134 -10.73 -8.69 4.10
C LEU A 134 -9.83 -7.53 3.73
N ILE A 135 -8.52 -7.77 3.81
CA ILE A 135 -7.49 -6.78 3.48
C ILE A 135 -6.62 -7.34 2.36
N TYR A 136 -6.38 -6.53 1.33
CA TYR A 136 -5.53 -6.84 0.19
C TYR A 136 -4.26 -5.99 0.17
N ILE A 137 -3.21 -6.60 -0.37
CA ILE A 137 -1.97 -5.91 -0.75
C ILE A 137 -1.63 -6.36 -2.16
N PHE A 138 -1.27 -5.40 -3.02
CA PHE A 138 -0.90 -5.66 -4.41
C PHE A 138 0.61 -5.43 -4.57
N ILE A 139 1.33 -6.46 -4.97
CA ILE A 139 2.79 -6.49 -4.96
C ILE A 139 3.29 -6.63 -6.40
N SER A 140 4.24 -5.79 -6.79
CA SER A 140 4.91 -5.92 -8.08
C SER A 140 5.63 -7.28 -8.17
N ASN A 141 5.35 -8.04 -9.23
CA ASN A 141 6.00 -9.32 -9.43
C ASN A 141 7.52 -9.14 -9.54
N GLY A 142 8.27 -10.02 -8.86
CA GLY A 142 9.71 -9.92 -8.72
C GLY A 142 10.17 -9.23 -7.44
N ASN A 143 9.26 -8.56 -6.72
CA ASN A 143 9.58 -7.97 -5.42
C ASN A 143 9.48 -9.03 -4.31
N ASP A 144 10.43 -9.93 -4.29
CA ASP A 144 10.43 -11.07 -3.35
C ASP A 144 10.58 -10.62 -1.90
N GLU A 145 11.32 -9.54 -1.66
CA GLU A 145 11.49 -8.98 -0.31
C GLU A 145 10.15 -8.53 0.27
N ALA A 146 9.35 -7.81 -0.51
CA ALA A 146 8.01 -7.38 -0.08
C ALA A 146 7.08 -8.60 0.10
N MET A 147 7.11 -9.54 -0.83
CA MET A 147 6.31 -10.77 -0.74
C MET A 147 6.60 -11.52 0.56
N ASP A 148 7.88 -11.76 0.86
CA ASP A 148 8.30 -12.46 2.07
C ASP A 148 7.84 -11.71 3.33
N PHE A 149 7.95 -10.39 3.34
CA PHE A 149 7.50 -9.56 4.45
C PHE A 149 6.01 -9.77 4.74
N TYR A 150 5.17 -9.68 3.72
CA TYR A 150 3.73 -9.80 3.91
C TYR A 150 3.28 -11.23 4.24
N LEU A 151 3.92 -12.23 3.66
CA LEU A 151 3.63 -13.63 4.02
C LEU A 151 3.94 -13.90 5.50
N LYS A 152 5.02 -13.33 6.03
CA LYS A 152 5.35 -13.42 7.46
C LYS A 152 4.33 -12.71 8.35
N HIS A 153 3.59 -11.75 7.81
CA HIS A 153 2.59 -10.97 8.55
C HIS A 153 1.15 -11.49 8.36
N GLY A 154 1.01 -12.75 7.96
CA GLY A 154 -0.29 -13.43 7.90
C GLY A 154 -1.06 -13.26 6.61
N PHE A 155 -0.46 -12.67 5.59
CA PHE A 155 -1.05 -12.62 4.25
C PHE A 155 -0.74 -13.90 3.48
N SER A 156 -1.62 -14.26 2.56
CA SER A 156 -1.43 -15.40 1.68
C SER A 156 -1.80 -15.03 0.24
N TYR A 157 -1.26 -15.78 -0.71
CA TYR A 157 -1.56 -15.58 -2.13
C TYR A 157 -3.05 -15.65 -2.39
N SER A 158 -3.54 -14.71 -3.18
CA SER A 158 -4.94 -14.67 -3.63
C SER A 158 -5.04 -14.90 -5.14
N HIS A 159 -4.46 -14.04 -5.95
CA HIS A 159 -4.53 -14.13 -7.40
C HIS A 159 -3.48 -13.23 -8.06
N ASP A 160 -3.24 -13.46 -9.35
CA ASP A 160 -2.48 -12.53 -10.17
C ASP A 160 -3.42 -11.56 -10.87
N VAL A 161 -3.05 -10.29 -10.90
CA VAL A 161 -3.76 -9.26 -11.66
C VAL A 161 -3.52 -9.51 -13.14
N PRO A 162 -4.53 -9.31 -14.03
CA PRO A 162 -4.36 -9.52 -15.47
C PRO A 162 -3.13 -8.81 -16.03
N GLY A 163 -2.35 -9.53 -16.83
CA GLY A 163 -1.05 -9.08 -17.34
C GLY A 163 0.13 -9.59 -16.53
N GLY A 164 -0.09 -10.11 -15.31
CA GLY A 164 0.92 -10.79 -14.51
C GLY A 164 2.01 -9.91 -13.90
N PHE A 165 1.86 -8.59 -13.94
CA PHE A 165 2.87 -7.69 -13.37
C PHE A 165 2.65 -7.41 -11.88
N ILE A 166 1.49 -7.76 -11.33
CA ILE A 166 1.11 -7.60 -9.92
C ILE A 166 0.52 -8.89 -9.40
N THR A 167 0.94 -9.27 -8.19
CA THR A 167 0.36 -10.38 -7.43
C THR A 167 -0.41 -9.82 -6.24
N ALA A 168 -1.65 -10.28 -6.06
CA ALA A 168 -2.48 -9.92 -4.92
C ALA A 168 -2.33 -10.95 -3.80
N VAL A 169 -2.08 -10.45 -2.60
CA VAL A 169 -2.13 -11.23 -1.36
C VAL A 169 -3.21 -10.68 -0.46
N SER A 170 -3.80 -11.52 0.36
CA SER A 170 -4.90 -11.11 1.23
C SER A 170 -4.81 -11.73 2.61
N ARG A 171 -5.51 -11.08 3.57
CA ARG A 171 -5.68 -11.57 4.93
C ARG A 171 -7.10 -11.30 5.38
N ARG A 172 -7.74 -12.30 5.97
CA ARG A 172 -9.06 -12.13 6.59
C ARG A 172 -8.89 -11.54 7.98
N VAL A 173 -9.81 -10.64 8.30
CA VAL A 173 -9.93 -10.03 9.62
C VAL A 173 -11.05 -10.75 10.37
N LYS A 174 -10.79 -11.12 11.60
CA LYS A 174 -11.75 -11.83 12.44
C LYS A 174 -12.79 -10.88 13.07
#